data_c9482adc372d02c2fa0e45626a0a20ac
#
_entry.id   c9482adc372d02c2fa0e45626a0a20ac
#
_cell.length_a   1.000
_cell.length_b   1.000
_cell.length_c   1.000
_cell.angle_alpha   90.00
_cell.angle_beta   90.00
_cell.angle_gamma   90.00
#
_symmetry.space_group_name_H-M   'P 1'
#
loop_
_entity.id
_entity.type
_entity.pdbx_description
1 polymer ?
#
loop_
_entity_poly.entity_id
_entity_poly.type
_entity_poly.pdbx_seq_one_letter_code
_entity_poly.pdbx_strand_id
1 'polypeptide(L)'
;MLCVTMKAQDVADCLKALTKSGLDQVNVGHRPRLLSDNGASYISGDLAKWLDDRKIEHIRGAPYHPQTQGKIERCHQTLKNRILLNNDYLPRQLEEQISTFVENYSDKRLHESLNNLTPADVYFGKGEAILEERKRIKKRTIKNRRFQHQLKAA
;
A
#
# COMPACT_ATOMS: atom_id res chain seq x y z
N MET A 1 -13.85 -3.25 5.28
CA MET A 1 -15.17 -3.81 4.88
C MET A 1 -14.96 -5.26 4.46
N LEU A 2 -15.57 -6.20 5.16
CA LEU A 2 -15.54 -7.62 4.82
C LEU A 2 -16.73 -7.94 3.92
N CYS A 3 -16.48 -8.50 2.74
CA CYS A 3 -17.53 -8.91 1.81
C CYS A 3 -17.79 -10.41 1.97
N VAL A 4 -19.05 -10.82 1.95
CA VAL A 4 -19.48 -12.21 2.06
C VAL A 4 -19.47 -12.90 0.70
N THR A 5 -19.51 -12.14 -0.39
CA THR A 5 -19.51 -12.61 -1.76
C THR A 5 -18.38 -11.95 -2.57
N MET A 6 -18.04 -12.54 -3.71
CA MET A 6 -17.02 -12.03 -4.64
C MET A 6 -17.68 -11.61 -5.96
N LYS A 7 -18.71 -10.78 -5.89
CA LYS A 7 -19.40 -10.25 -7.08
C LYS A 7 -18.79 -8.92 -7.53
N ALA A 8 -19.00 -8.54 -8.79
CA ALA A 8 -18.56 -7.27 -9.34
C ALA A 8 -19.10 -6.07 -8.53
N GLN A 9 -20.31 -6.20 -7.97
CA GLN A 9 -20.93 -5.18 -7.11
C GLN A 9 -20.13 -4.96 -5.82
N ASP A 10 -19.64 -6.05 -5.19
CA ASP A 10 -18.82 -5.94 -3.96
C ASP A 10 -17.52 -5.18 -4.23
N VAL A 11 -16.89 -5.43 -5.39
CA VAL A 11 -15.70 -4.69 -5.83
C VAL A 11 -16.03 -3.20 -6.04
N ALA A 12 -17.12 -2.90 -6.72
CA ALA A 12 -17.57 -1.52 -6.94
C ALA A 12 -17.86 -0.81 -5.61
N ASP A 13 -18.47 -1.46 -4.64
CA ASP A 13 -18.78 -0.89 -3.34
C ASP A 13 -17.53 -0.66 -2.48
N CYS A 14 -16.55 -1.56 -2.53
CA CYS A 14 -15.24 -1.33 -1.94
C CYS A 14 -14.53 -0.11 -2.56
N LEU A 15 -14.56 0.01 -3.87
CA LEU A 15 -13.97 1.14 -4.59
C LEU A 15 -14.71 2.46 -4.30
N LYS A 16 -16.03 2.44 -4.17
CA LYS A 16 -16.82 3.60 -3.72
C LYS A 16 -16.44 4.04 -2.31
N ALA A 17 -16.22 3.09 -1.40
CA ALA A 17 -15.78 3.41 -0.05
C ALA A 17 -14.38 4.06 -0.07
N LEU A 18 -13.47 3.59 -0.92
CA LEU A 18 -12.14 4.16 -1.12
C LEU A 18 -12.22 5.59 -1.70
N THR A 19 -13.08 5.84 -2.70
CA THR A 19 -13.25 7.18 -3.27
C THR A 19 -13.86 8.16 -2.26
N LYS A 20 -14.82 7.72 -1.44
CA LYS A 20 -15.39 8.54 -0.35
C LYS A 20 -14.35 8.87 0.74
N SER A 21 -13.38 8.03 0.98
CA SER A 21 -12.35 8.24 2.01
C SER A 21 -11.24 9.22 1.63
N GLY A 22 -11.36 9.89 0.49
CA GLY A 22 -10.48 11.00 0.12
C GLY A 22 -9.50 10.74 -1.00
N LEU A 23 -9.67 9.67 -1.78
CA LEU A 23 -8.90 9.46 -3.01
C LEU A 23 -9.04 10.65 -3.99
N ASP A 24 -10.18 11.35 -3.95
CA ASP A 24 -10.42 12.55 -4.74
C ASP A 24 -9.78 13.82 -4.12
N GLN A 25 -9.39 13.79 -2.85
CA GLN A 25 -8.81 14.92 -2.12
C GLN A 25 -7.28 14.90 -2.10
N VAL A 26 -6.68 13.78 -2.48
CA VAL A 26 -5.23 13.68 -2.51
C VAL A 26 -4.71 14.36 -3.76
N ASN A 27 -3.94 15.41 -3.57
CA ASN A 27 -3.18 16.12 -4.61
C ASN A 27 -2.04 15.22 -5.11
N VAL A 28 -2.40 14.04 -5.62
CA VAL A 28 -1.46 13.08 -6.17
C VAL A 28 -1.33 13.41 -7.65
N GLY A 29 -0.13 13.66 -8.12
CA GLY A 29 0.15 13.93 -9.53
C GLY A 29 -0.23 12.77 -10.47
N HIS A 30 -0.70 11.65 -9.92
CA HIS A 30 -1.17 10.48 -10.66
C HIS A 30 -2.44 9.93 -10.05
N ARG A 31 -3.46 9.73 -10.87
CA ARG A 31 -4.67 9.01 -10.47
C ARG A 31 -4.33 7.55 -10.15
N PRO A 32 -4.92 6.95 -9.11
CA PRO A 32 -4.69 5.55 -8.81
C PRO A 32 -5.22 4.68 -9.96
N ARG A 33 -4.48 3.60 -10.23
CA ARG A 33 -4.86 2.59 -11.20
C ARG A 33 -5.31 1.34 -10.45
N LEU A 34 -6.40 0.71 -10.93
CA LEU A 34 -6.82 -0.58 -10.41
C LEU A 34 -5.99 -1.67 -11.07
N LEU A 35 -5.25 -2.42 -10.27
CA LEU A 35 -4.56 -3.62 -10.72
C LEU A 35 -5.31 -4.85 -10.20
N SER A 36 -5.74 -5.74 -11.08
CA SER A 36 -6.44 -6.97 -10.71
C SER A 36 -5.92 -8.19 -11.47
N ASP A 37 -6.36 -9.35 -11.02
CA ASP A 37 -6.29 -10.58 -11.83
C ASP A 37 -7.42 -10.63 -12.88
N ASN A 38 -7.58 -11.80 -13.52
CA ASN A 38 -8.64 -12.05 -14.48
C ASN A 38 -9.85 -12.77 -13.84
N GLY A 39 -10.07 -12.57 -12.54
CA GLY A 39 -11.23 -13.09 -11.85
C GLY A 39 -12.55 -12.59 -12.45
N ALA A 40 -13.62 -13.40 -12.39
CA ALA A 40 -14.91 -13.10 -13.01
C ALA A 40 -15.48 -11.74 -12.56
N SER A 41 -15.25 -11.35 -11.31
CA SER A 41 -15.69 -10.05 -10.76
C SER A 41 -15.03 -8.87 -11.44
N TYR A 42 -13.79 -9.01 -11.91
CA TYR A 42 -13.01 -7.95 -12.54
C TYR A 42 -13.19 -7.87 -14.06
N ILE A 43 -13.77 -8.92 -14.67
CA ILE A 43 -14.07 -8.97 -16.13
C ILE A 43 -15.46 -8.37 -16.41
N SER A 44 -16.27 -8.16 -15.38
CA SER A 44 -17.64 -7.65 -15.51
C SER A 44 -17.69 -6.31 -16.26
N GLY A 45 -18.60 -6.22 -17.26
CA GLY A 45 -18.85 -4.99 -17.99
C GLY A 45 -19.37 -3.86 -17.11
N ASP A 46 -20.07 -4.17 -16.02
CA ASP A 46 -20.59 -3.17 -15.09
C ASP A 46 -19.46 -2.49 -14.31
N LEU A 47 -18.46 -3.27 -13.88
CA LEU A 47 -17.26 -2.72 -13.26
C LEU A 47 -16.46 -1.86 -14.24
N ALA A 48 -16.33 -2.30 -15.49
CA ALA A 48 -15.61 -1.54 -16.51
C ALA A 48 -16.27 -0.16 -16.75
N LYS A 49 -17.59 -0.10 -16.91
CA LYS A 49 -18.32 1.15 -17.04
C LYS A 49 -18.14 2.05 -15.83
N TRP A 50 -18.23 1.48 -14.62
CA TRP A 50 -18.08 2.23 -13.38
C TRP A 50 -16.67 2.85 -13.24
N LEU A 51 -15.62 2.16 -13.67
CA LEU A 51 -14.24 2.65 -13.67
C LEU A 51 -14.04 3.74 -14.73
N ASP A 52 -14.59 3.55 -15.93
CA ASP A 52 -14.50 4.50 -17.04
C ASP A 52 -15.18 5.84 -16.68
N ASP A 53 -16.38 5.82 -16.11
CA ASP A 53 -17.10 7.00 -15.61
C ASP A 53 -16.27 7.83 -14.64
N ARG A 54 -15.35 7.18 -13.88
CA ARG A 54 -14.47 7.82 -12.91
C ARG A 54 -13.06 8.05 -13.41
N LYS A 55 -12.79 7.70 -14.65
CA LYS A 55 -11.47 7.80 -15.28
C LYS A 55 -10.38 7.07 -14.47
N ILE A 56 -10.71 5.91 -13.91
CA ILE A 56 -9.79 5.01 -13.22
C ILE A 56 -9.29 3.99 -14.22
N GLU A 57 -8.01 4.00 -14.51
CA GLU A 57 -7.39 3.01 -15.39
C GLU A 57 -7.41 1.62 -14.74
N HIS A 58 -7.89 0.63 -15.49
CA HIS A 58 -7.90 -0.76 -15.05
C HIS A 58 -6.83 -1.57 -15.78
N ILE A 59 -5.84 -2.03 -15.04
CA ILE A 59 -4.78 -2.89 -15.56
C ILE A 59 -5.03 -4.31 -15.06
N ARG A 60 -5.19 -5.24 -16.00
CA ARG A 60 -5.32 -6.65 -15.70
C ARG A 60 -3.99 -7.36 -15.89
N GLY A 61 -3.64 -8.23 -14.94
CA GLY A 61 -2.45 -9.07 -15.05
C GLY A 61 -2.54 -9.97 -16.29
N ALA A 62 -1.43 -10.10 -17.01
CA ALA A 62 -1.36 -11.08 -18.09
C ALA A 62 -1.53 -12.49 -17.52
N PRO A 63 -2.25 -13.40 -18.25
CA PRO A 63 -2.34 -14.80 -17.86
C PRO A 63 -0.95 -15.39 -17.63
N TYR A 64 -0.78 -16.16 -16.56
CA TYR A 64 0.48 -16.81 -16.19
C TYR A 64 1.66 -15.87 -15.86
N HIS A 65 1.40 -14.59 -15.58
CA HIS A 65 2.43 -13.62 -15.15
C HIS A 65 2.23 -13.20 -13.68
N PRO A 66 2.68 -14.01 -12.70
CA PRO A 66 2.47 -13.75 -11.27
C PRO A 66 3.24 -12.53 -10.76
N GLN A 67 4.27 -12.07 -11.48
CA GLN A 67 5.11 -10.96 -11.05
C GLN A 67 4.33 -9.65 -10.84
N THR A 68 3.27 -9.43 -11.61
CA THR A 68 2.45 -8.22 -11.55
C THR A 68 1.72 -8.10 -10.22
N GLN A 69 1.37 -9.23 -9.60
CA GLN A 69 0.63 -9.30 -8.34
C GLN A 69 1.49 -9.63 -7.13
N GLY A 70 2.78 -9.94 -7.32
CA GLY A 70 3.66 -10.41 -6.25
C GLY A 70 3.74 -9.49 -5.03
N LYS A 71 3.51 -8.17 -5.18
CA LYS A 71 3.48 -7.24 -4.05
C LYS A 71 2.22 -7.40 -3.20
N ILE A 72 1.05 -7.52 -3.82
CA ILE A 72 -0.21 -7.71 -3.10
C ILE A 72 -0.29 -9.10 -2.49
N GLU A 73 0.20 -10.12 -3.18
CA GLU A 73 0.29 -11.49 -2.65
C GLU A 73 1.16 -11.54 -1.40
N ARG A 74 2.31 -10.88 -1.41
CA ARG A 74 3.18 -10.77 -0.23
C ARG A 74 2.50 -10.04 0.93
N CYS A 75 1.73 -9.00 0.63
CA CYS A 75 0.93 -8.30 1.63
C CYS A 75 -0.11 -9.24 2.25
N HIS A 76 -0.86 -9.97 1.40
CA HIS A 76 -1.85 -10.95 1.85
C HIS A 76 -1.22 -12.08 2.66
N GLN A 77 -0.06 -12.59 2.25
CA GLN A 77 0.65 -13.62 3.00
C GLN A 77 1.08 -13.11 4.39
N THR A 78 1.58 -11.88 4.45
CA THR A 78 1.96 -11.25 5.74
C THR A 78 0.74 -11.07 6.64
N LEU A 79 -0.39 -10.64 6.06
CA LEU A 79 -1.67 -10.48 6.77
C LEU A 79 -2.16 -11.83 7.32
N LYS A 80 -2.24 -12.84 6.45
CA LYS A 80 -2.68 -14.19 6.83
C LYS A 80 -1.83 -14.76 7.98
N ASN A 81 -0.52 -14.67 7.86
CA ASN A 81 0.38 -15.18 8.90
C ASN A 81 0.14 -14.48 10.26
N ARG A 82 -0.18 -13.19 10.25
CA ARG A 82 -0.43 -12.45 11.47
C ARG A 82 -1.80 -12.77 12.08
N ILE A 83 -2.84 -12.86 11.26
CA ILE A 83 -4.21 -13.18 11.72
C ILE A 83 -4.30 -14.61 12.25
N LEU A 84 -3.66 -15.57 11.57
CA LEU A 84 -3.67 -16.98 12.01
C LEU A 84 -2.99 -17.19 13.37
N LEU A 85 -2.11 -16.28 13.79
CA LEU A 85 -1.48 -16.35 15.10
C LEU A 85 -2.41 -15.89 16.25
N ASN A 86 -3.39 -15.05 15.94
CA ASN A 86 -4.23 -14.42 16.98
C ASN A 86 -5.49 -15.22 17.32
N ASN A 87 -5.85 -16.26 16.54
CA ASN A 87 -7.03 -17.12 16.76
C ASN A 87 -8.34 -16.33 17.03
N ASP A 88 -8.57 -15.25 16.28
CA ASP A 88 -9.76 -14.44 16.44
C ASP A 88 -10.97 -15.14 15.83
N TYR A 89 -11.98 -15.44 16.65
CA TYR A 89 -13.16 -16.22 16.24
C TYR A 89 -14.38 -15.35 15.88
N LEU A 90 -14.37 -14.07 16.26
CA LEU A 90 -15.49 -13.16 16.01
C LEU A 90 -15.21 -12.26 14.81
N PRO A 91 -16.16 -12.11 13.88
CA PRO A 91 -15.99 -11.27 12.67
C PRO A 91 -15.56 -9.85 13.00
N ARG A 92 -16.05 -9.26 14.08
CA ARG A 92 -15.70 -7.91 14.52
C ARG A 92 -14.23 -7.80 14.94
N GLN A 93 -13.74 -8.79 15.70
CA GLN A 93 -12.33 -8.83 16.12
C GLN A 93 -11.42 -8.98 14.91
N LEU A 94 -11.82 -9.80 13.93
CA LEU A 94 -11.09 -9.95 12.68
C LEU A 94 -11.03 -8.62 11.90
N GLU A 95 -12.11 -7.87 11.83
CA GLU A 95 -12.14 -6.56 11.17
C GLU A 95 -11.22 -5.55 11.85
N GLU A 96 -11.20 -5.49 13.18
CA GLU A 96 -10.30 -4.65 13.97
C GLU A 96 -8.83 -5.03 13.75
N GLN A 97 -8.52 -6.33 13.73
CA GLN A 97 -7.17 -6.84 13.46
C GLN A 97 -6.69 -6.50 12.04
N ILE A 98 -7.55 -6.66 11.04
CA ILE A 98 -7.24 -6.28 9.66
C ILE A 98 -6.99 -4.77 9.56
N SER A 99 -7.83 -3.95 10.19
CA SER A 99 -7.68 -2.50 10.20
C SER A 99 -6.35 -2.08 10.81
N THR A 100 -6.03 -2.63 11.97
CA THR A 100 -4.75 -2.38 12.65
C THR A 100 -3.55 -2.83 11.81
N PHE A 101 -3.67 -3.98 11.15
CA PHE A 101 -2.61 -4.45 10.25
C PHE A 101 -2.41 -3.51 9.08
N VAL A 102 -3.48 -3.09 8.40
CA VAL A 102 -3.42 -2.18 7.24
C VAL A 102 -2.79 -0.85 7.63
N GLU A 103 -3.19 -0.27 8.75
CA GLU A 103 -2.58 0.95 9.29
C GLU A 103 -1.07 0.79 9.53
N ASN A 104 -0.68 -0.27 10.25
CA ASN A 104 0.74 -0.53 10.48
C ASN A 104 1.53 -0.78 9.20
N TYR A 105 0.95 -1.53 8.25
CA TYR A 105 1.59 -1.85 6.97
C TYR A 105 1.77 -0.60 6.11
N SER A 106 0.77 0.27 6.08
CA SER A 106 0.77 1.46 5.22
C SER A 106 1.57 2.61 5.81
N ASP A 107 1.47 2.85 7.13
CA ASP A 107 1.98 4.07 7.74
C ASP A 107 3.26 3.88 8.56
N LYS A 108 3.54 2.66 9.02
CA LYS A 108 4.68 2.41 9.93
C LYS A 108 5.73 1.48 9.35
N ARG A 109 5.33 0.50 8.53
CA ARG A 109 6.28 -0.48 8.00
C ARG A 109 7.13 0.11 6.89
N LEU A 110 8.44 0.07 7.08
CA LEU A 110 9.42 0.45 6.07
C LEU A 110 9.60 -0.68 5.06
N HIS A 111 9.64 -0.35 3.77
CA HIS A 111 9.83 -1.29 2.68
C HIS A 111 11.15 -1.03 1.95
N GLU A 112 12.00 -2.04 1.88
CA GLU A 112 13.29 -1.94 1.18
C GLU A 112 13.10 -1.56 -0.29
N SER A 113 12.11 -2.16 -0.97
CA SER A 113 11.76 -1.85 -2.36
C SER A 113 11.28 -0.39 -2.59
N LEU A 114 10.98 0.33 -1.52
CA LEU A 114 10.61 1.75 -1.52
C LEU A 114 11.73 2.61 -0.88
N ASN A 115 12.98 2.18 -0.90
CA ASN A 115 14.09 2.86 -0.25
C ASN A 115 13.87 3.07 1.26
N ASN A 116 13.31 2.08 1.93
CA ASN A 116 12.93 2.15 3.34
C ASN A 116 11.95 3.30 3.67
N LEU A 117 11.06 3.61 2.74
CA LEU A 117 9.90 4.46 2.99
C LEU A 117 8.67 3.61 3.31
N THR A 118 7.66 4.22 3.91
CA THR A 118 6.36 3.60 4.06
C THR A 118 5.56 3.75 2.76
N PRO A 119 4.59 2.86 2.48
CA PRO A 119 3.67 3.06 1.35
C PRO A 119 2.97 4.42 1.37
N ALA A 120 2.56 4.90 2.55
CA ALA A 120 1.94 6.20 2.73
C ALA A 120 2.87 7.36 2.35
N ASP A 121 4.16 7.31 2.73
CA ASP A 121 5.13 8.34 2.36
C ASP A 121 5.25 8.49 0.84
N VAL A 122 5.26 7.35 0.14
CA VAL A 122 5.33 7.33 -1.33
C VAL A 122 4.03 7.83 -1.94
N TYR A 123 2.89 7.35 -1.45
CA TYR A 123 1.57 7.70 -1.96
C TYR A 123 1.27 9.19 -1.83
N PHE A 124 1.60 9.79 -0.68
CA PHE A 124 1.41 11.22 -0.43
C PHE A 124 2.53 12.12 -0.96
N GLY A 125 3.46 11.58 -1.73
CA GLY A 125 4.54 12.34 -2.35
C GLY A 125 5.60 12.89 -1.39
N LYS A 126 5.65 12.39 -0.15
CA LYS A 126 6.63 12.82 0.88
C LYS A 126 8.00 12.16 0.73
N GLY A 127 8.09 11.14 -0.13
CA GLY A 127 9.26 10.26 -0.21
C GLY A 127 10.57 10.99 -0.52
N GLU A 128 10.58 11.89 -1.51
CA GLU A 128 11.78 12.62 -1.90
C GLU A 128 12.33 13.49 -0.77
N ALA A 129 11.45 14.26 -0.12
CA ALA A 129 11.85 15.12 0.99
C ALA A 129 12.46 14.32 2.16
N ILE A 130 11.86 13.16 2.49
CA ILE A 130 12.38 12.26 3.53
C ILE A 130 13.76 11.71 3.14
N LEU A 131 13.95 11.31 1.89
CA LEU A 131 15.22 10.76 1.41
C LEU A 131 16.33 11.84 1.39
N GLU A 132 16.01 13.06 1.01
CA GLU A 132 16.95 14.18 1.06
C GLU A 132 17.36 14.51 2.49
N GLU A 133 16.40 14.58 3.42
CA GLU A 133 16.68 14.81 4.82
C GLU A 133 17.57 13.69 5.41
N ARG A 134 17.31 12.42 5.09
CA ARG A 134 18.16 11.30 5.48
C ARG A 134 19.59 11.44 4.94
N LYS A 135 19.75 11.88 3.68
CA LYS A 135 21.08 12.16 3.10
C LYS A 135 21.79 13.27 3.86
N ARG A 136 21.08 14.34 4.23
CA ARG A 136 21.63 15.47 5.00
C ARG A 136 22.09 15.02 6.38
N ILE A 137 21.26 14.27 7.09
CA ILE A 137 21.58 13.71 8.41
C ILE A 137 22.80 12.80 8.31
N LYS A 138 22.82 11.88 7.33
CA LYS A 138 23.95 10.97 7.12
C LYS A 138 25.28 11.74 6.92
N LYS A 139 25.27 12.76 6.04
CA LYS A 139 26.47 13.58 5.80
C LYS A 139 26.94 14.27 7.08
N ARG A 140 26.02 14.87 7.86
CA ARG A 140 26.32 15.53 9.13
C ARG A 140 26.89 14.54 10.14
N THR A 141 26.30 13.38 10.29
CA THR A 141 26.75 12.35 11.23
C THR A 141 28.14 11.85 10.88
N ILE A 142 28.42 11.60 9.59
CA ILE A 142 29.74 11.16 9.14
C ILE A 142 30.79 12.26 9.41
N LYS A 143 30.46 13.53 9.13
CA LYS A 143 31.35 14.66 9.40
C LYS A 143 31.69 14.77 10.89
N ASN A 144 30.68 14.68 11.74
CA ASN A 144 30.86 14.73 13.19
C ASN A 144 31.70 13.56 13.71
N ARG A 145 31.47 12.35 13.24
CA ARG A 145 32.27 11.17 13.63
C ARG A 145 33.73 11.32 13.22
N ARG A 146 34.01 11.83 12.02
CA ARG A 146 35.38 12.08 11.56
C ARG A 146 36.07 13.14 12.43
N PHE A 147 35.38 14.23 12.73
CA PHE A 147 35.89 15.28 13.59
C PHE A 147 36.21 14.77 15.01
N GLN A 148 35.28 14.01 15.62
CA GLN A 148 35.51 13.40 16.92
C GLN A 148 36.68 12.39 16.92
N HIS A 149 36.84 11.66 15.84
CA HIS A 149 37.98 10.73 15.70
C HIS A 149 39.30 11.48 15.61
N GLN A 150 39.37 12.59 14.87
CA GLN A 150 40.55 13.43 14.79
C GLN A 150 40.93 14.04 16.14
N LEU A 151 39.93 14.53 16.91
CA LEU A 151 40.17 15.06 18.26
C LEU A 151 40.69 14.03 19.26
N LYS A 152 40.37 12.73 19.07
CA LYS A 152 40.86 11.67 19.96
C LYS A 152 42.24 11.13 19.53
N ALA A 153 42.66 11.41 18.31
CA ALA A 153 43.95 10.99 17.77
C ALA A 153 45.07 12.08 17.91
N ALA A 154 44.69 13.24 18.31
CA ALA A 154 45.59 14.39 18.65
C ALA A 154 45.79 14.46 20.15
#